data_974d55bd922de46dd1e20afa274840c7
#
_entry.id   974d55bd922de46dd1e20afa274840c7
#
_cell.length_a   1.000
_cell.length_b   1.000
_cell.length_c   1.000
_cell.angle_alpha   90.00
_cell.angle_beta   90.00
_cell.angle_gamma   90.00
#
_symmetry.space_group_name_H-M   'P 1'
#
loop_
_entity.id
_entity.type
_entity.pdbx_description
1 polymer ?
#
loop_
_entity_poly.entity_id
_entity_poly.type
_entity_poly.pdbx_seq_one_letter_code
_entity_poly.pdbx_strand_id
1 'polypeptide(L)'
;MKSRISNPEIDKLILLISKLPGFGPKSASRAALHLIKNKEQLMVPLAESLLSSIENIVTCEICGNIDVNSPCMICTNEGRSKYQICVVENIADLWALEKSEVFNGLYHVLGGNLSAINSIGPDDLNLKKLIDRIEGEKIDEVILALSATVDGQTTAHYVADTLSKHSVEVSRLGHGVPVGGELDYMDEGTIAAALSARQKI
;
A
#
# COMPACT_ATOMS: atom_id res chain seq x y z
N MET A 1 2.00 -39.61 -3.62
CA MET A 1 0.74 -40.38 -3.41
C MET A 1 -0.42 -39.49 -3.85
N LYS A 2 -1.07 -39.75 -4.99
CA LYS A 2 -2.31 -39.06 -5.39
C LYS A 2 -3.43 -39.53 -4.44
N SER A 3 -4.02 -38.59 -3.71
CA SER A 3 -5.19 -38.84 -2.87
C SER A 3 -6.30 -39.45 -3.72
N ARG A 4 -6.88 -40.57 -3.27
CA ARG A 4 -7.97 -41.30 -3.97
C ARG A 4 -9.33 -40.60 -3.94
N ILE A 5 -9.40 -39.38 -3.41
CA ILE A 5 -10.61 -38.54 -3.32
C ILE A 5 -10.22 -37.16 -3.86
N SER A 6 -9.95 -37.05 -5.15
CA SER A 6 -9.72 -35.76 -5.78
C SER A 6 -10.77 -35.52 -6.85
N ASN A 7 -11.56 -34.48 -6.64
CA ASN A 7 -12.43 -33.93 -7.66
C ASN A 7 -11.66 -32.76 -8.29
N PRO A 8 -11.40 -32.77 -9.61
CA PRO A 8 -10.59 -31.73 -10.27
C PRO A 8 -11.06 -30.30 -10.01
N GLU A 9 -12.38 -30.08 -9.90
CA GLU A 9 -12.95 -28.77 -9.61
C GLU A 9 -12.65 -28.31 -8.16
N ILE A 10 -12.75 -29.23 -7.20
CA ILE A 10 -12.44 -28.94 -5.80
C ILE A 10 -10.92 -28.67 -5.65
N ASP A 11 -10.11 -29.50 -6.27
CA ASP A 11 -8.64 -29.36 -6.23
C ASP A 11 -8.18 -28.02 -6.84
N LYS A 12 -8.80 -27.60 -7.96
CA LYS A 12 -8.55 -26.30 -8.60
C LYS A 12 -8.93 -25.14 -7.67
N LEU A 13 -10.09 -25.21 -7.02
CA LEU A 13 -10.53 -24.19 -6.05
C LEU A 13 -9.55 -24.10 -4.87
N ILE A 14 -9.16 -25.22 -4.29
CA ILE A 14 -8.17 -25.28 -3.20
C ILE A 14 -6.84 -24.66 -3.65
N LEU A 15 -6.37 -25.02 -4.84
CA LEU A 15 -5.13 -24.49 -5.40
C LEU A 15 -5.18 -22.97 -5.54
N LEU A 16 -6.29 -22.40 -6.05
CA LEU A 16 -6.44 -20.95 -6.22
C LEU A 16 -6.48 -20.24 -4.87
N ILE A 17 -7.24 -20.76 -3.90
CA ILE A 17 -7.28 -20.20 -2.55
C ILE A 17 -5.91 -20.28 -1.87
N SER A 18 -5.13 -21.36 -2.09
CA SER A 18 -3.80 -21.50 -1.50
C SER A 18 -2.74 -20.50 -2.02
N LYS A 19 -3.02 -19.82 -3.13
CA LYS A 19 -2.18 -18.73 -3.66
C LYS A 19 -2.42 -17.40 -2.95
N LEU A 20 -3.49 -17.29 -2.17
CA LEU A 20 -3.76 -16.07 -1.40
C LEU A 20 -2.80 -15.96 -0.20
N PRO A 21 -2.30 -14.75 0.11
CA PRO A 21 -1.46 -14.54 1.28
C PRO A 21 -2.13 -15.05 2.56
N GLY A 22 -1.38 -15.74 3.42
CA GLY A 22 -1.90 -16.30 4.67
C GLY A 22 -2.63 -17.63 4.53
N PHE A 23 -2.90 -18.12 3.32
CA PHE A 23 -3.55 -19.41 3.09
C PHE A 23 -2.53 -20.50 2.79
N GLY A 24 -2.22 -21.33 3.78
CA GLY A 24 -1.51 -22.59 3.56
C GLY A 24 -2.46 -23.69 3.02
N PRO A 25 -1.94 -24.85 2.58
CA PRO A 25 -2.75 -25.94 1.96
C PRO A 25 -3.92 -26.40 2.84
N LYS A 26 -3.72 -26.50 4.16
CA LYS A 26 -4.77 -26.92 5.10
C LYS A 26 -5.87 -25.85 5.24
N SER A 27 -5.48 -24.58 5.35
CA SER A 27 -6.45 -23.47 5.46
C SER A 27 -7.24 -23.29 4.17
N ALA A 28 -6.57 -23.41 3.01
CA ALA A 28 -7.22 -23.36 1.71
C ALA A 28 -8.25 -24.46 1.52
N SER A 29 -7.91 -25.70 1.90
CA SER A 29 -8.85 -26.83 1.85
C SER A 29 -10.08 -26.59 2.75
N ARG A 30 -9.86 -26.10 3.98
CA ARG A 30 -10.98 -25.77 4.91
C ARG A 30 -11.85 -24.65 4.35
N ALA A 31 -11.27 -23.60 3.79
CA ALA A 31 -12.00 -22.50 3.17
C ALA A 31 -12.83 -22.97 1.97
N ALA A 32 -12.25 -23.78 1.07
CA ALA A 32 -12.96 -24.33 -0.09
C ALA A 32 -14.17 -25.18 0.33
N LEU A 33 -13.99 -26.09 1.30
CA LEU A 33 -15.08 -26.91 1.80
C LEU A 33 -16.16 -26.09 2.52
N HIS A 34 -15.77 -25.01 3.21
CA HIS A 34 -16.72 -24.10 3.84
C HIS A 34 -17.57 -23.36 2.80
N LEU A 35 -16.93 -22.84 1.73
CA LEU A 35 -17.63 -22.21 0.61
C LEU A 35 -18.61 -23.17 -0.07
N ILE A 36 -18.20 -24.41 -0.36
CA ILE A 36 -19.04 -25.41 -1.00
C ILE A 36 -20.25 -25.76 -0.12
N LYS A 37 -20.04 -25.86 1.20
CA LYS A 37 -21.14 -26.09 2.16
C LYS A 37 -22.15 -24.95 2.22
N ASN A 38 -21.69 -23.71 2.04
CA ASN A 38 -22.50 -22.50 2.12
C ASN A 38 -22.65 -21.87 0.73
N LYS A 39 -22.99 -22.69 -0.28
CA LYS A 39 -22.97 -22.31 -1.68
C LYS A 39 -23.80 -21.05 -1.95
N GLU A 40 -25.08 -21.07 -1.62
CA GLU A 40 -26.00 -19.96 -1.92
C GLU A 40 -25.76 -18.73 -1.05
N GLN A 41 -25.36 -18.91 0.21
CA GLN A 41 -25.21 -17.81 1.16
C GLN A 41 -23.84 -17.13 1.12
N LEU A 42 -22.81 -17.83 0.63
CA LEU A 42 -21.44 -17.31 0.66
C LEU A 42 -20.70 -17.46 -0.67
N MET A 43 -20.72 -18.67 -1.26
CA MET A 43 -19.89 -18.92 -2.46
C MET A 43 -20.39 -18.15 -3.68
N VAL A 44 -21.71 -18.11 -3.90
CA VAL A 44 -22.30 -17.35 -5.03
C VAL A 44 -22.09 -15.86 -4.87
N PRO A 45 -22.45 -15.20 -3.74
CA PRO A 45 -22.20 -13.77 -3.57
C PRO A 45 -20.71 -13.40 -3.65
N LEU A 46 -19.81 -14.25 -3.15
CA LEU A 46 -18.38 -14.05 -3.27
C LEU A 46 -17.92 -14.07 -4.74
N ALA A 47 -18.40 -15.04 -5.52
CA ALA A 47 -18.08 -15.14 -6.93
C ALA A 47 -18.59 -13.93 -7.72
N GLU A 48 -19.83 -13.50 -7.46
CA GLU A 48 -20.42 -12.30 -8.07
C GLU A 48 -19.63 -11.04 -7.71
N SER A 49 -19.24 -10.89 -6.44
CA SER A 49 -18.43 -9.75 -5.98
C SER A 49 -17.06 -9.73 -6.64
N LEU A 50 -16.39 -10.89 -6.80
CA LEU A 50 -15.11 -10.98 -7.50
C LEU A 50 -15.23 -10.59 -8.97
N LEU A 51 -16.26 -11.06 -9.66
CA LEU A 51 -16.51 -10.69 -11.07
C LEU A 51 -16.79 -9.20 -11.21
N SER A 52 -17.67 -8.66 -10.38
CA SER A 52 -17.96 -7.22 -10.36
C SER A 52 -16.70 -6.39 -10.07
N SER A 53 -15.83 -6.84 -9.17
CA SER A 53 -14.58 -6.16 -8.86
C SER A 53 -13.62 -6.15 -10.05
N ILE A 54 -13.53 -7.25 -10.80
CA ILE A 54 -12.70 -7.32 -12.01
C ILE A 54 -13.17 -6.33 -13.07
N GLU A 55 -14.49 -6.15 -13.22
CA GLU A 55 -15.08 -5.29 -14.23
C GLU A 55 -15.01 -3.79 -13.87
N ASN A 56 -15.16 -3.47 -12.58
CA ASN A 56 -15.39 -2.09 -12.14
C ASN A 56 -14.20 -1.44 -11.44
N ILE A 57 -13.26 -2.20 -10.87
CA ILE A 57 -12.13 -1.61 -10.16
C ILE A 57 -11.01 -1.27 -11.14
N VAL A 58 -10.59 0.00 -11.11
CA VAL A 58 -9.51 0.53 -11.95
C VAL A 58 -8.42 1.18 -11.10
N THR A 59 -7.22 1.24 -11.63
CA THR A 59 -6.13 2.01 -11.00
C THR A 59 -6.25 3.47 -11.44
N CYS A 60 -6.26 4.38 -10.47
CA CYS A 60 -6.28 5.81 -10.73
C CYS A 60 -5.04 6.23 -11.52
N GLU A 61 -5.26 6.85 -12.67
CA GLU A 61 -4.19 7.31 -13.57
C GLU A 61 -3.31 8.40 -12.95
N ILE A 62 -3.84 9.18 -11.98
CA ILE A 62 -3.13 10.27 -11.32
C ILE A 62 -2.28 9.76 -10.16
N CYS A 63 -2.88 9.06 -9.20
CA CYS A 63 -2.22 8.75 -7.93
C CYS A 63 -1.85 7.28 -7.71
N GLY A 64 -2.30 6.36 -8.57
CA GLY A 64 -2.06 4.92 -8.43
C GLY A 64 -2.94 4.21 -7.39
N ASN A 65 -3.89 4.89 -6.75
CA ASN A 65 -4.92 4.25 -5.91
C ASN A 65 -5.85 3.38 -6.76
N ILE A 66 -6.60 2.48 -6.14
CA ILE A 66 -7.68 1.71 -6.78
C ILE A 66 -9.03 2.30 -6.41
N ASP A 67 -9.90 2.43 -7.40
CA ASP A 67 -11.24 2.99 -7.25
C ASP A 67 -12.14 2.45 -8.39
N VAL A 68 -13.42 2.77 -8.36
CA VAL A 68 -14.34 2.52 -9.48
C VAL A 68 -14.26 3.60 -10.57
N ASN A 69 -13.61 4.71 -10.28
CA ASN A 69 -13.40 5.83 -11.21
C ASN A 69 -11.92 6.18 -11.34
N SER A 70 -11.52 6.66 -12.52
CA SER A 70 -10.23 7.31 -12.74
C SER A 70 -10.47 8.65 -13.44
N PRO A 71 -10.10 9.77 -12.79
CA PRO A 71 -9.44 9.91 -11.48
C PRO A 71 -10.31 9.46 -10.30
N CYS A 72 -9.64 8.96 -9.20
CA CYS A 72 -10.32 8.45 -8.02
C CYS A 72 -10.98 9.55 -7.16
N MET A 73 -11.85 9.15 -6.23
CA MET A 73 -12.55 10.07 -5.31
C MET A 73 -11.59 10.99 -4.54
N ILE A 74 -10.41 10.52 -4.17
CA ILE A 74 -9.42 11.34 -3.46
C ILE A 74 -8.88 12.44 -4.37
N CYS A 75 -8.53 12.13 -5.61
CA CYS A 75 -7.99 13.10 -6.57
C CYS A 75 -9.02 14.15 -7.02
N THR A 76 -10.29 13.77 -7.08
CA THR A 76 -11.39 14.65 -7.52
C THR A 76 -12.02 15.45 -6.41
N ASN A 77 -11.70 15.16 -5.14
CA ASN A 77 -12.28 15.86 -3.99
C ASN A 77 -11.77 17.30 -3.89
N GLU A 78 -12.66 18.27 -4.12
CA GLU A 78 -12.33 19.69 -4.05
C GLU A 78 -12.08 20.20 -2.62
N GLY A 79 -12.53 19.47 -1.60
CA GLY A 79 -12.30 19.81 -0.19
C GLY A 79 -10.88 19.51 0.30
N ARG A 80 -10.03 18.87 -0.54
CA ARG A 80 -8.66 18.52 -0.18
C ARG A 80 -7.67 19.60 -0.57
N SER A 81 -6.61 19.72 0.25
CA SER A 81 -5.45 20.55 -0.11
C SER A 81 -4.77 19.95 -1.34
N LYS A 82 -4.61 20.75 -2.39
CA LYS A 82 -3.90 20.35 -3.61
C LYS A 82 -2.42 20.75 -3.59
N TYR A 83 -1.94 21.28 -2.47
CA TYR A 83 -0.56 21.73 -2.31
C TYR A 83 0.36 20.72 -1.67
N GLN A 84 -0.19 19.62 -1.15
CA GLN A 84 0.57 18.59 -0.45
C GLN A 84 0.28 17.22 -1.03
N ILE A 85 1.33 16.43 -1.27
CA ILE A 85 1.24 15.03 -1.69
C ILE A 85 1.90 14.14 -0.66
N CYS A 86 1.15 13.18 -0.11
CA CYS A 86 1.68 12.10 0.71
C CYS A 86 2.01 10.91 -0.19
N VAL A 87 3.29 10.57 -0.28
CA VAL A 87 3.81 9.47 -1.07
C VAL A 87 3.88 8.22 -0.21
N VAL A 88 3.20 7.17 -0.64
CA VAL A 88 3.13 5.88 0.06
C VAL A 88 3.71 4.75 -0.80
N GLU A 89 4.14 3.69 -0.14
CA GLU A 89 4.68 2.50 -0.81
C GLU A 89 3.60 1.76 -1.61
N ASN A 90 2.46 1.52 -0.96
CA ASN A 90 1.37 0.71 -1.51
C ASN A 90 -0.02 1.27 -1.14
N ILE A 91 -1.06 0.67 -1.71
CA ILE A 91 -2.46 1.08 -1.51
C ILE A 91 -2.93 0.86 -0.07
N ALA A 92 -2.43 -0.19 0.60
CA ALA A 92 -2.82 -0.47 1.98
C ALA A 92 -2.34 0.63 2.94
N ASP A 93 -1.15 1.20 2.69
CA ASP A 93 -0.62 2.34 3.45
C ASP A 93 -1.47 3.60 3.22
N LEU A 94 -1.87 3.85 1.97
CA LEU A 94 -2.81 4.93 1.65
C LEU A 94 -4.11 4.77 2.44
N TRP A 95 -4.70 3.61 2.43
CA TRP A 95 -5.95 3.36 3.15
C TRP A 95 -5.80 3.48 4.67
N ALA A 96 -4.66 3.08 5.22
CA ALA A 96 -4.38 3.24 6.64
C ALA A 96 -4.29 4.71 7.04
N LEU A 97 -3.60 5.54 6.24
CA LEU A 97 -3.52 6.98 6.45
C LEU A 97 -4.87 7.65 6.27
N GLU A 98 -5.61 7.31 5.23
CA GLU A 98 -6.93 7.85 4.95
C GLU A 98 -7.94 7.54 6.08
N LYS A 99 -7.91 6.31 6.59
CA LYS A 99 -8.73 5.91 7.74
C LYS A 99 -8.44 6.69 9.01
N SER A 100 -7.23 7.24 9.15
CA SER A 100 -6.87 8.05 10.32
C SER A 100 -7.50 9.44 10.32
N GLU A 101 -7.98 9.91 9.15
CA GLU A 101 -8.58 11.25 8.92
C GLU A 101 -7.67 12.42 9.31
N VAL A 102 -6.36 12.18 9.51
CA VAL A 102 -5.40 13.22 9.95
C VAL A 102 -4.86 14.03 8.78
N PHE A 103 -4.79 13.44 7.58
CA PHE A 103 -4.21 14.08 6.41
C PHE A 103 -5.29 14.47 5.39
N ASN A 104 -5.31 15.75 5.01
CA ASN A 104 -6.28 16.30 4.05
C ASN A 104 -5.64 16.74 2.72
N GLY A 105 -4.47 16.19 2.38
CA GLY A 105 -3.82 16.41 1.09
C GLY A 105 -4.13 15.32 0.07
N LEU A 106 -3.36 15.31 -1.01
CA LEU A 106 -3.40 14.29 -2.05
C LEU A 106 -2.43 13.14 -1.73
N TYR A 107 -2.64 12.00 -2.36
CA TYR A 107 -1.74 10.86 -2.24
C TYR A 107 -1.05 10.52 -3.56
N HIS A 108 0.06 9.78 -3.45
CA HIS A 108 0.71 9.15 -4.58
C HIS A 108 1.25 7.77 -4.17
N VAL A 109 0.83 6.73 -4.87
CA VAL A 109 1.27 5.34 -4.62
C VAL A 109 2.45 5.03 -5.53
N LEU A 110 3.62 4.75 -4.94
CA LEU A 110 4.83 4.36 -5.68
C LEU A 110 4.70 2.98 -6.32
N GLY A 111 3.96 2.07 -5.70
CA GLY A 111 3.81 0.69 -6.15
C GLY A 111 4.85 -0.28 -5.59
N GLY A 112 5.72 0.18 -4.69
CA GLY A 112 6.75 -0.62 -4.02
C GLY A 112 7.90 0.20 -3.50
N ASN A 113 8.97 -0.49 -3.11
CA ASN A 113 10.28 0.07 -2.73
C ASN A 113 11.37 -0.42 -3.67
N LEU A 114 12.43 0.37 -3.81
CA LEU A 114 13.68 -0.10 -4.44
C LEU A 114 14.19 -1.31 -3.68
N SER A 115 14.48 -2.40 -4.38
CA SER A 115 14.97 -3.62 -3.76
C SER A 115 15.91 -4.39 -4.69
N ALA A 116 17.18 -4.44 -4.35
CA ALA A 116 18.15 -5.23 -5.12
C ALA A 116 17.84 -6.73 -5.08
N ILE A 117 17.29 -7.20 -3.95
CA ILE A 117 16.94 -8.62 -3.77
C ILE A 117 15.77 -9.01 -4.68
N ASN A 118 14.78 -8.14 -4.80
CA ASN A 118 13.58 -8.36 -5.62
C ASN A 118 13.74 -7.83 -7.06
N SER A 119 14.91 -7.29 -7.42
CA SER A 119 15.20 -6.68 -8.73
C SER A 119 14.21 -5.55 -9.08
N ILE A 120 13.79 -4.77 -8.07
CA ILE A 120 12.92 -3.60 -8.26
C ILE A 120 13.82 -2.35 -8.39
N GLY A 121 13.83 -1.76 -9.57
CA GLY A 121 14.56 -0.54 -9.88
C GLY A 121 13.67 0.72 -9.88
N PRO A 122 14.26 1.90 -10.13
CA PRO A 122 13.50 3.16 -10.20
C PRO A 122 12.41 3.18 -11.28
N ASP A 123 12.63 2.48 -12.39
CA ASP A 123 11.69 2.42 -13.50
C ASP A 123 10.46 1.55 -13.22
N ASP A 124 10.54 0.70 -12.19
CA ASP A 124 9.43 -0.14 -11.75
C ASP A 124 8.47 0.62 -10.82
N LEU A 125 8.89 1.80 -10.34
CA LEU A 125 8.11 2.66 -9.45
C LEU A 125 7.37 3.76 -10.23
N ASN A 126 6.22 4.21 -9.71
CA ASN A 126 5.44 5.31 -10.28
C ASN A 126 6.10 6.70 -10.08
N LEU A 127 7.43 6.77 -9.99
CA LEU A 127 8.16 8.00 -9.70
C LEU A 127 8.01 9.04 -10.81
N LYS A 128 8.00 8.62 -12.08
CA LYS A 128 7.80 9.54 -13.20
C LYS A 128 6.49 10.30 -13.10
N LYS A 129 5.39 9.61 -12.78
CA LYS A 129 4.09 10.28 -12.59
C LYS A 129 4.08 11.25 -11.42
N LEU A 130 4.84 10.99 -10.36
CA LEU A 130 5.00 11.93 -9.25
C LEU A 130 5.70 13.22 -9.72
N ILE A 131 6.77 13.09 -10.50
CA ILE A 131 7.51 14.23 -11.09
C ILE A 131 6.58 15.02 -12.01
N ASP A 132 5.88 14.36 -12.93
CA ASP A 132 4.95 15.01 -13.86
C ASP A 132 3.87 15.81 -13.11
N ARG A 133 3.41 15.31 -11.97
CA ARG A 133 2.45 16.04 -11.11
C ARG A 133 3.07 17.27 -10.45
N ILE A 134 4.28 17.15 -9.91
CA ILE A 134 4.99 18.28 -9.27
C ILE A 134 5.29 19.38 -10.28
N GLU A 135 5.58 19.05 -11.53
CA GLU A 135 5.82 20.02 -12.60
C GLU A 135 4.53 20.65 -13.16
N GLY A 136 3.45 19.87 -13.18
CA GLY A 136 2.16 20.31 -13.75
C GLY A 136 1.19 20.94 -12.76
N GLU A 137 1.39 20.71 -11.47
CA GLU A 137 0.51 21.19 -10.38
C GLU A 137 1.32 22.07 -9.41
N LYS A 138 0.66 22.95 -8.68
CA LYS A 138 1.31 23.74 -7.62
C LYS A 138 1.42 22.90 -6.35
N ILE A 139 2.48 22.11 -6.22
CA ILE A 139 2.78 21.30 -5.04
C ILE A 139 3.84 22.03 -4.21
N ASP A 140 3.52 22.34 -2.97
CA ASP A 140 4.43 23.03 -2.05
C ASP A 140 5.23 21.98 -1.22
N GLU A 141 4.62 20.82 -0.89
CA GLU A 141 5.25 19.81 -0.05
C GLU A 141 4.97 18.37 -0.56
N VAL A 142 6.00 17.53 -0.52
CA VAL A 142 5.91 16.08 -0.69
C VAL A 142 6.31 15.39 0.61
N ILE A 143 5.37 14.67 1.22
CA ILE A 143 5.56 13.94 2.47
C ILE A 143 5.85 12.46 2.12
N LEU A 144 7.03 11.98 2.46
CA LEU A 144 7.41 10.57 2.24
C LEU A 144 6.92 9.71 3.41
N ALA A 145 5.87 8.95 3.19
CA ALA A 145 5.28 8.01 4.14
C ALA A 145 5.64 6.56 3.75
N LEU A 146 6.94 6.28 3.64
CA LEU A 146 7.48 4.97 3.29
C LEU A 146 7.85 4.19 4.55
N SER A 147 7.99 2.87 4.41
CA SER A 147 8.33 2.00 5.53
C SER A 147 9.71 2.35 6.14
N ALA A 148 9.87 2.13 7.44
CA ALA A 148 11.15 2.34 8.14
C ALA A 148 12.17 1.21 7.89
N THR A 149 11.92 0.31 6.93
CA THR A 149 12.83 -0.74 6.49
C THR A 149 14.04 -0.17 5.73
N VAL A 150 15.09 -0.95 5.52
CA VAL A 150 16.26 -0.55 4.71
C VAL A 150 15.83 -0.16 3.29
N ASP A 151 14.97 -0.97 2.65
CA ASP A 151 14.46 -0.71 1.30
C ASP A 151 13.62 0.57 1.27
N GLY A 152 12.73 0.78 2.25
CA GLY A 152 11.91 2.00 2.36
C GLY A 152 12.74 3.27 2.59
N GLN A 153 13.76 3.21 3.47
CA GLN A 153 14.67 4.34 3.69
C GLN A 153 15.52 4.65 2.45
N THR A 154 16.03 3.61 1.77
CA THR A 154 16.78 3.79 0.51
C THR A 154 15.89 4.44 -0.55
N THR A 155 14.63 3.99 -0.64
CA THR A 155 13.64 4.56 -1.56
C THR A 155 13.35 6.01 -1.22
N ALA A 156 13.16 6.33 0.07
CA ALA A 156 12.92 7.70 0.53
C ALA A 156 14.09 8.64 0.17
N HIS A 157 15.33 8.20 0.37
CA HIS A 157 16.50 8.97 -0.02
C HIS A 157 16.58 9.19 -1.54
N TYR A 158 16.33 8.13 -2.32
CA TYR A 158 16.34 8.22 -3.78
C TYR A 158 15.27 9.19 -4.30
N VAL A 159 14.04 9.11 -3.76
CA VAL A 159 12.95 10.02 -4.14
C VAL A 159 13.30 11.45 -3.75
N ALA A 160 13.79 11.69 -2.52
CA ALA A 160 14.19 13.02 -2.07
C ALA A 160 15.31 13.62 -2.93
N ASP A 161 16.34 12.84 -3.28
CA ASP A 161 17.41 13.27 -4.17
C ASP A 161 16.88 13.62 -5.57
N THR A 162 16.01 12.80 -6.11
CA THR A 162 15.37 13.05 -7.40
C THR A 162 14.56 14.34 -7.38
N LEU A 163 13.78 14.57 -6.32
CA LEU A 163 12.95 15.77 -6.16
C LEU A 163 13.73 17.03 -5.78
N SER A 164 14.99 16.92 -5.33
CA SER A 164 15.83 18.07 -4.99
C SER A 164 16.06 19.07 -6.14
N LYS A 165 15.82 18.64 -7.37
CA LYS A 165 15.89 19.46 -8.59
C LYS A 165 14.62 20.28 -8.85
N HIS A 166 13.56 20.02 -8.09
CA HIS A 166 12.26 20.69 -8.23
C HIS A 166 12.02 21.63 -7.03
N SER A 167 11.24 22.68 -7.24
CA SER A 167 10.95 23.68 -6.19
C SER A 167 9.83 23.17 -5.27
N VAL A 168 10.08 22.07 -4.55
CA VAL A 168 9.15 21.43 -3.64
C VAL A 168 9.86 21.07 -2.34
N GLU A 169 9.21 21.28 -1.20
CA GLU A 169 9.71 20.81 0.08
C GLU A 169 9.49 19.30 0.20
N VAL A 170 10.52 18.57 0.66
CA VAL A 170 10.41 17.12 0.88
C VAL A 170 10.56 16.84 2.38
N SER A 171 9.52 16.30 2.97
CA SER A 171 9.49 15.86 4.37
C SER A 171 9.24 14.36 4.48
N ARG A 172 9.38 13.81 5.68
CA ARG A 172 9.06 12.40 5.96
C ARG A 172 8.30 12.25 7.27
N LEU A 173 7.59 11.14 7.41
CA LEU A 173 6.95 10.81 8.69
C LEU A 173 8.00 10.69 9.80
N GLY A 174 7.66 11.20 10.97
CA GLY A 174 8.51 11.08 12.16
C GLY A 174 8.67 9.61 12.56
N HIS A 175 9.88 9.22 12.96
CA HIS A 175 10.18 7.91 13.53
C HIS A 175 10.41 8.08 15.03
N GLY A 176 9.85 7.17 15.83
CA GLY A 176 10.06 7.24 17.27
C GLY A 176 9.16 6.31 18.07
N VAL A 177 9.12 6.52 19.38
CA VAL A 177 8.24 5.80 20.29
C VAL A 177 6.80 6.17 20.00
N PRO A 178 5.92 5.18 19.71
CA PRO A 178 4.51 5.46 19.45
C PRO A 178 3.82 5.98 20.71
N VAL A 179 2.79 6.81 20.54
CA VAL A 179 1.99 7.33 21.65
C VAL A 179 1.33 6.18 22.42
N GLY A 180 1.55 6.14 23.74
CA GLY A 180 1.11 5.05 24.61
C GLY A 180 2.01 3.82 24.63
N GLY A 181 3.14 3.84 23.90
CA GLY A 181 4.15 2.78 23.96
C GLY A 181 5.07 2.92 25.19
N GLU A 182 5.39 1.80 25.82
CA GLU A 182 6.36 1.71 26.93
C GLU A 182 7.74 1.29 26.38
N LEU A 183 8.82 1.92 26.87
CA LEU A 183 10.18 1.73 26.32
C LEU A 183 10.70 0.29 26.45
N ASP A 184 10.28 -0.43 27.49
CA ASP A 184 10.69 -1.81 27.75
C ASP A 184 10.10 -2.84 26.76
N TYR A 185 9.06 -2.45 26.01
CA TYR A 185 8.47 -3.27 24.95
C TYR A 185 8.95 -2.88 23.53
N MET A 186 9.87 -1.91 23.43
CA MET A 186 10.40 -1.46 22.14
C MET A 186 11.65 -2.24 21.73
N ASP A 187 11.78 -2.47 20.43
CA ASP A 187 13.03 -3.00 19.87
C ASP A 187 14.14 -1.93 19.88
N GLU A 188 15.39 -2.38 19.83
CA GLU A 188 16.56 -1.51 19.87
C GLU A 188 16.60 -0.50 18.71
N GLY A 189 16.09 -0.86 17.53
CA GLY A 189 16.02 0.00 16.35
C GLY A 189 15.07 1.17 16.56
N THR A 190 13.88 0.90 17.13
CA THR A 190 12.89 1.93 17.48
C THR A 190 13.42 2.90 18.53
N ILE A 191 14.10 2.39 19.57
CA ILE A 191 14.72 3.23 20.60
C ILE A 191 15.83 4.10 20.00
N ALA A 192 16.70 3.53 19.16
CA ALA A 192 17.77 4.26 18.49
C ALA A 192 17.23 5.38 17.57
N ALA A 193 16.16 5.09 16.80
CA ALA A 193 15.49 6.07 15.96
C ALA A 193 14.89 7.22 16.78
N ALA A 194 14.21 6.91 17.89
CA ALA A 194 13.64 7.91 18.80
C ALA A 194 14.72 8.81 19.41
N LEU A 195 15.84 8.24 19.88
CA LEU A 195 16.96 9.01 20.43
C LEU A 195 17.61 9.91 19.37
N SER A 196 17.71 9.43 18.12
CA SER A 196 18.26 10.22 17.02
C SER A 196 17.33 11.36 16.61
N ALA A 197 16.03 11.14 16.66
CA ALA A 197 15.00 12.13 16.29
C ALA A 197 14.56 13.01 17.48
N ARG A 198 15.22 12.93 18.65
CA ARG A 198 14.86 13.71 19.84
C ARG A 198 14.87 15.22 19.57
N GLN A 199 13.87 15.91 20.07
CA GLN A 199 13.74 17.37 19.99
C GLN A 199 14.03 18.00 21.36
N LYS A 200 14.53 19.23 21.33
CA LYS A 200 14.64 20.06 22.56
C LYS A 200 13.25 20.57 22.92
N ILE A 201 12.94 20.54 24.20
CA ILE A 201 11.72 21.10 24.78
C ILE A 201 11.97 22.56 25.16
#